data_c9370dc47d9267c8fb6825ffefbd4ff1
#
_entry.id   c9370dc47d9267c8fb6825ffefbd4ff1
#
_cell.length_a   1.000
_cell.length_b   1.000
_cell.length_c   1.000
_cell.angle_alpha   90.00
_cell.angle_beta   90.00
_cell.angle_gamma   90.00
#
_symmetry.space_group_name_H-M   'P 1'
#
loop_
_entity.id
_entity.type
_entity.pdbx_description
1 polymer ?
#
loop_
_entity_poly.entity_id
_entity_poly.type
_entity_poly.pdbx_seq_one_letter_code
_entity_poly.pdbx_strand_id
1 'polypeptide(L)'
;MESCTGGLLASSLTDIEGASEVIKFSAVTYSNEFKIKMGVSEEVINTFSVYSIETAMEMSKNISKFTNSNYGVGITGKLNRVDINNLYGSDNTVFISIYDKDNYKFYNYDLEVN
;
A
#
# COMPACT_ATOMS: atom_id res chain seq x y z
N MET A 1 3.98 -1.50 -2.63
CA MET A 1 3.88 -2.00 -1.24
C MET A 1 2.46 -2.49 -1.01
N GLU A 2 2.30 -3.75 -0.67
CA GLU A 2 1.00 -4.38 -0.49
C GLU A 2 0.82 -4.86 0.94
N SER A 3 -0.42 -4.93 1.40
CA SER A 3 -0.77 -5.51 2.69
C SER A 3 -1.86 -6.57 2.53
N CYS A 4 -3.11 -6.17 2.54
CA CYS A 4 -4.25 -7.10 2.54
C CYS A 4 -4.33 -8.02 1.31
N THR A 5 -3.73 -7.65 0.20
CA THR A 5 -3.70 -8.45 -1.02
C THR A 5 -2.64 -9.55 -1.02
N GLY A 6 -1.68 -9.46 -0.09
CA GLY A 6 -0.69 -10.54 0.15
C GLY A 6 0.20 -10.88 -1.04
N GLY A 7 0.40 -9.95 -1.97
CA GLY A 7 1.24 -10.17 -3.16
C GLY A 7 0.46 -10.32 -4.46
N LEU A 8 -0.85 -10.24 -4.43
CA LEU A 8 -1.69 -10.38 -5.62
C LEU A 8 -1.36 -9.33 -6.69
N LEU A 9 -1.11 -8.07 -6.29
CA LEU A 9 -0.76 -7.03 -7.24
C LEU A 9 0.56 -7.36 -7.95
N ALA A 10 1.59 -7.70 -7.21
CA ALA A 10 2.89 -8.07 -7.77
C ALA A 10 2.76 -9.28 -8.69
N SER A 11 2.03 -10.31 -8.25
CA SER A 11 1.76 -11.50 -9.04
C SER A 11 1.05 -11.18 -10.35
N SER A 12 0.01 -10.36 -10.28
CA SER A 12 -0.77 -9.96 -11.47
C SER A 12 0.08 -9.18 -12.48
N LEU A 13 0.93 -8.28 -11.98
CA LEU A 13 1.78 -7.47 -12.85
C LEU A 13 2.90 -8.30 -13.48
N THR A 14 3.48 -9.24 -12.74
CA THR A 14 4.56 -10.09 -13.24
C THR A 14 4.08 -11.14 -14.23
N ASP A 15 2.78 -11.40 -14.33
CA ASP A 15 2.21 -12.26 -15.34
C ASP A 15 2.25 -11.64 -16.75
N ILE A 16 2.49 -10.36 -16.85
CA ILE A 16 2.51 -9.63 -18.11
C ILE A 16 3.90 -9.72 -18.73
N GLU A 17 3.97 -10.07 -20.01
CA GLU A 17 5.26 -10.09 -20.74
C GLU A 17 5.90 -8.70 -20.71
N GLY A 18 7.21 -8.66 -20.44
CA GLY A 18 7.96 -7.41 -20.33
C GLY A 18 7.90 -6.76 -18.96
N ALA A 19 7.23 -7.38 -17.98
CA ALA A 19 7.09 -6.84 -16.64
C ALA A 19 8.43 -6.55 -15.96
N SER A 20 9.46 -7.36 -16.23
CA SER A 20 10.80 -7.19 -15.65
C SER A 20 11.46 -5.87 -16.03
N GLU A 21 11.01 -5.21 -17.08
CA GLU A 21 11.53 -3.90 -17.50
C GLU A 21 10.92 -2.77 -16.70
N VAL A 22 9.76 -2.96 -16.07
CA VAL A 22 9.02 -1.90 -15.37
C VAL A 22 8.88 -2.15 -13.88
N ILE A 23 8.86 -3.39 -13.42
CA ILE A 23 8.73 -3.72 -12.00
C ILE A 23 10.10 -4.06 -11.44
N LYS A 24 10.57 -3.23 -10.52
CA LYS A 24 11.87 -3.42 -9.87
C LYS A 24 11.77 -4.17 -8.56
N PHE A 25 10.74 -3.86 -7.79
CA PHE A 25 10.62 -4.32 -6.42
C PHE A 25 9.18 -4.22 -5.96
N SER A 26 8.76 -5.20 -5.19
CA SER A 26 7.48 -5.16 -4.47
C SER A 26 7.68 -5.76 -3.08
N ALA A 27 6.96 -5.24 -2.11
CA ALA A 27 7.04 -5.70 -0.74
C ALA A 27 5.63 -5.96 -0.20
N VAL A 28 5.49 -7.06 0.52
CA VAL A 28 4.28 -7.33 1.31
C VAL A 28 4.59 -6.91 2.75
N THR A 29 4.03 -5.77 3.16
CA THR A 29 4.22 -5.22 4.50
C THR A 29 2.97 -5.47 5.33
N TYR A 30 2.83 -6.70 5.80
CA TYR A 30 1.60 -7.17 6.43
C TYR A 30 1.44 -6.69 7.88
N SER A 31 2.49 -6.23 8.52
CA SER A 31 2.48 -5.70 9.88
C SER A 31 2.75 -4.21 9.91
N ASN A 32 2.30 -3.54 10.97
CA ASN A 32 2.62 -2.12 11.20
C ASN A 32 4.13 -1.93 11.31
N GLU A 33 4.81 -2.85 11.99
CA GLU A 33 6.27 -2.81 12.16
C GLU A 33 7.00 -2.73 10.82
N PHE A 34 6.66 -3.59 9.87
CA PHE A 34 7.33 -3.60 8.57
C PHE A 34 6.89 -2.45 7.67
N LYS A 35 5.66 -1.95 7.82
CA LYS A 35 5.27 -0.70 7.14
C LYS A 35 6.18 0.45 7.59
N ILE A 36 6.39 0.57 8.90
CA ILE A 36 7.23 1.61 9.48
C ILE A 36 8.69 1.44 9.04
N LYS A 37 9.22 0.22 9.05
CA LYS A 37 10.58 -0.07 8.57
C LYS A 37 10.77 0.30 7.10
N MET A 38 9.72 0.22 6.30
CA MET A 38 9.73 0.63 4.89
C MET A 38 9.43 2.12 4.69
N GLY A 39 9.36 2.90 5.76
CA GLY A 39 9.25 4.34 5.70
C GLY A 39 7.87 4.93 5.97
N VAL A 40 6.86 4.10 6.19
CA VAL A 40 5.51 4.60 6.52
C VAL A 40 5.56 5.29 7.88
N SER A 41 4.99 6.49 7.96
CA SER A 41 4.98 7.28 9.19
C SER A 41 4.14 6.61 10.27
N GLU A 42 4.75 6.36 11.42
CA GLU A 42 4.05 5.83 12.60
C GLU A 42 2.95 6.78 13.06
N GLU A 43 3.19 8.09 12.96
CA GLU A 43 2.21 9.11 13.31
C GLU A 43 0.98 9.03 12.41
N VAL A 44 1.15 8.79 11.13
CA VAL A 44 0.04 8.61 10.19
C VAL A 44 -0.79 7.38 10.56
N ILE A 45 -0.14 6.27 10.87
CA ILE A 45 -0.83 5.05 11.31
C ILE A 45 -1.62 5.31 12.60
N ASN A 46 -1.02 6.02 13.55
CA ASN A 46 -1.67 6.30 14.84
C ASN A 46 -2.82 7.30 14.71
N THR A 47 -2.73 8.26 13.79
CA THR A 47 -3.74 9.31 13.61
C THR A 47 -4.92 8.83 12.75
N PHE A 48 -4.64 8.15 11.65
CA PHE A 48 -5.64 7.80 10.62
C PHE A 48 -5.99 6.31 10.57
N SER A 49 -5.34 5.48 11.34
CA SER A 49 -5.38 4.01 11.24
C SER A 49 -4.49 3.48 10.11
N VAL A 50 -4.05 2.24 10.27
CA VAL A 50 -3.36 1.52 9.19
C VAL A 50 -4.32 1.24 8.02
N TYR A 51 -5.62 1.20 8.28
CA TYR A 51 -6.67 1.01 7.28
C TYR A 51 -7.24 2.37 6.86
N SER A 52 -6.46 3.10 6.07
CA SER A 52 -6.82 4.45 5.65
C SER A 52 -6.14 4.80 4.33
N ILE A 53 -6.71 5.77 3.63
CA ILE A 53 -6.09 6.29 2.41
C ILE A 53 -4.76 6.99 2.73
N GLU A 54 -4.66 7.64 3.87
CA GLU A 54 -3.43 8.31 4.32
C GLU A 54 -2.28 7.30 4.46
N THR A 55 -2.54 6.12 5.02
CA THR A 55 -1.54 5.05 5.10
C THR A 55 -1.19 4.51 3.72
N ALA A 56 -2.18 4.31 2.84
CA ALA A 56 -1.92 3.89 1.46
C ALA A 56 -1.06 4.91 0.72
N MET A 57 -1.29 6.21 0.92
CA MET A 57 -0.47 7.27 0.34
C MET A 57 0.98 7.20 0.83
N GLU A 58 1.18 6.99 2.13
CA GLU A 58 2.52 6.81 2.70
C GLU A 58 3.22 5.58 2.09
N MET A 59 2.49 4.49 1.94
CA MET A 59 3.02 3.26 1.34
C MET A 59 3.46 3.51 -0.11
N SER A 60 2.62 4.14 -0.91
CA SER A 60 2.89 4.41 -2.33
C SER A 60 4.10 5.33 -2.51
N LYS A 61 4.14 6.42 -1.76
CA LYS A 61 5.24 7.39 -1.84
C LYS A 61 6.56 6.77 -1.37
N ASN A 62 6.54 6.02 -0.29
CA ASN A 62 7.75 5.46 0.29
C ASN A 62 8.33 4.32 -0.55
N ILE A 63 7.51 3.48 -1.19
CA ILE A 63 8.03 2.45 -2.09
C ILE A 63 8.66 3.08 -3.34
N SER A 64 8.06 4.14 -3.88
CA SER A 64 8.63 4.91 -4.99
C SER A 64 10.00 5.50 -4.60
N LYS A 65 10.07 6.10 -3.42
CA LYS A 65 11.31 6.67 -2.90
C LYS A 65 12.39 5.61 -2.70
N PHE A 66 12.02 4.49 -2.09
CA PHE A 66 12.95 3.39 -1.79
C PHE A 66 13.55 2.79 -3.06
N THR A 67 12.75 2.62 -4.09
CA THR A 67 13.18 2.01 -5.36
C THR A 67 13.62 3.02 -6.41
N ASN A 68 13.40 4.31 -6.16
CA ASN A 68 13.56 5.38 -7.16
C ASN A 68 12.73 5.11 -8.42
N SER A 69 11.53 4.59 -8.24
CA SER A 69 10.60 4.30 -9.34
C SER A 69 9.75 5.51 -9.67
N ASN A 70 9.33 5.63 -10.92
CA ASN A 70 8.46 6.72 -11.39
C ASN A 70 7.09 6.64 -10.71
N TYR A 71 6.61 5.44 -10.43
CA TYR A 71 5.34 5.20 -9.76
C TYR A 71 5.54 4.30 -8.56
N GLY A 72 4.77 4.56 -7.50
CA GLY A 72 4.65 3.66 -6.37
C GLY A 72 3.19 3.32 -6.15
N VAL A 73 2.92 2.10 -5.72
CA VAL A 73 1.56 1.66 -5.37
C VAL A 73 1.52 1.24 -3.92
N GLY A 74 0.52 1.73 -3.19
CA GLY A 74 0.25 1.32 -1.81
C GLY A 74 -1.15 0.75 -1.70
N ILE A 75 -1.28 -0.42 -1.07
CA ILE A 75 -2.56 -1.08 -0.85
C ILE A 75 -2.65 -1.53 0.60
N THR A 76 -3.70 -1.11 1.28
CA THR A 76 -4.00 -1.55 2.64
C THR A 76 -5.50 -1.69 2.80
N GLY A 77 -5.93 -2.55 3.71
CA GLY A 77 -7.34 -2.75 3.97
C GLY A 77 -7.58 -3.81 5.03
N LYS A 78 -8.78 -3.79 5.59
CA LYS A 78 -9.25 -4.75 6.57
C LYS A 78 -10.36 -5.56 5.93
N LEU A 79 -10.06 -6.83 5.65
CA LEU A 79 -10.97 -7.70 4.89
C LEU A 79 -11.68 -8.69 5.84
N ASN A 80 -12.72 -8.20 6.51
CA ASN A 80 -13.60 -9.02 7.36
C ASN A 80 -12.83 -9.90 8.36
N ARG A 81 -11.79 -9.33 8.98
CA ARG A 81 -10.94 -10.04 9.96
C ARG A 81 -10.80 -9.18 11.21
N VAL A 82 -10.75 -9.87 12.35
CA VAL A 82 -10.38 -9.21 13.60
C VAL A 82 -8.86 -9.04 13.63
N ASP A 83 -8.42 -7.80 13.78
CA ASP A 83 -7.02 -7.48 13.97
C ASP A 83 -6.89 -6.82 15.34
N ILE A 84 -6.34 -7.55 16.31
CA ILE A 84 -6.22 -7.09 17.69
C ILE A 84 -5.25 -5.90 17.84
N ASN A 85 -4.36 -5.70 16.87
CA ASN A 85 -3.41 -4.60 16.88
C ASN A 85 -3.96 -3.34 16.20
N ASN A 86 -5.05 -3.46 15.42
CA ASN A 86 -5.64 -2.37 14.66
C ASN A 86 -7.16 -2.48 14.72
N LEU A 87 -7.75 -2.03 15.83
CA LEU A 87 -9.18 -2.14 16.07
C LEU A 87 -10.01 -1.10 15.32
N TYR A 88 -9.39 -0.03 14.89
CA TYR A 88 -10.05 1.09 14.22
C TYR A 88 -9.84 1.03 12.70
N GLY A 89 -10.71 1.69 11.98
CA GLY A 89 -10.71 1.75 10.53
C GLY A 89 -11.92 1.05 9.93
N SER A 90 -12.15 1.27 8.63
CA SER A 90 -13.30 0.72 7.91
C SER A 90 -13.11 -0.76 7.62
N ASP A 91 -14.11 -1.58 7.97
CA ASP A 91 -14.15 -2.99 7.60
C ASP A 91 -14.47 -3.14 6.10
N ASN A 92 -13.84 -4.14 5.48
CA ASN A 92 -14.12 -4.52 4.08
C ASN A 92 -13.89 -3.40 3.07
N THR A 93 -13.05 -2.43 3.41
CA THR A 93 -12.62 -1.40 2.48
C THR A 93 -11.14 -1.58 2.17
N VAL A 94 -10.80 -1.56 0.88
CA VAL A 94 -9.42 -1.60 0.41
C VAL A 94 -9.06 -0.20 -0.09
N PHE A 95 -7.98 0.35 0.43
CA PHE A 95 -7.46 1.66 0.06
C PHE A 95 -6.26 1.48 -0.86
N ILE A 96 -6.29 2.13 -2.01
CA ILE A 96 -5.25 2.05 -3.02
C ILE A 96 -4.77 3.45 -3.33
N SER A 97 -3.46 3.65 -3.31
CA SER A 97 -2.85 4.90 -3.72
C SER A 97 -1.77 4.62 -4.75
N ILE A 98 -1.78 5.37 -5.84
CA ILE A 98 -0.73 5.38 -6.85
C ILE A 98 -0.05 6.74 -6.78
N TYR A 99 1.25 6.74 -6.47
CA TYR A 99 2.05 7.95 -6.42
C TYR A 99 2.81 8.12 -7.73
N ASP A 100 2.63 9.27 -8.36
CA ASP A 100 3.38 9.71 -9.53
C ASP A 100 4.50 10.65 -9.06
N LYS A 101 5.72 10.13 -8.98
CA LYS A 101 6.87 10.85 -8.46
C LYS A 101 7.22 12.07 -9.30
N ASP A 102 7.15 11.97 -10.61
CA ASP A 102 7.58 13.02 -11.52
C ASP A 102 6.66 14.24 -11.48
N ASN A 103 5.39 14.03 -11.17
CA ASN A 103 4.37 15.07 -11.08
C ASN A 103 3.96 15.39 -9.63
N TYR A 104 4.55 14.74 -8.64
CA TYR A 104 4.21 14.90 -7.22
C TYR A 104 2.71 14.73 -6.96
N LYS A 105 2.11 13.70 -7.55
CA LYS A 105 0.67 13.53 -7.58
C LYS A 105 0.26 12.16 -7.07
N PHE A 106 -0.86 12.12 -6.33
CA PHE A 106 -1.46 10.86 -5.86
C PHE A 106 -2.77 10.61 -6.60
N TYR A 107 -2.96 9.37 -7.00
CA TYR A 107 -4.23 8.86 -7.50
C TYR A 107 -4.74 7.85 -6.49
N ASN A 108 -5.83 8.19 -5.81
CA ASN A 108 -6.33 7.43 -4.66
C ASN A 108 -7.69 6.84 -4.97
N TYR A 109 -7.87 5.60 -4.53
CA TYR A 109 -9.10 4.83 -4.73
C TYR A 109 -9.44 4.09 -3.46
N ASP A 110 -10.72 3.94 -3.20
CA ASP A 110 -11.20 3.05 -2.16
C ASP A 110 -12.23 2.10 -2.78
N LEU A 111 -12.13 0.83 -2.41
CA LEU A 111 -13.00 -0.23 -2.90
C LEU A 111 -13.66 -0.92 -1.72
N GLU A 112 -14.98 -1.05 -1.78
CA GLU A 112 -15.71 -1.86 -0.82
C GLU A 112 -15.76 -3.30 -1.32
N VAL A 113 -15.41 -4.23 -0.44
CA VAL A 113 -15.34 -5.65 -0.74
C VAL A 113 -16.37 -6.39 0.11
N ASN A 114 -17.21 -7.17 -0.52
CA ASN A 114 -18.24 -7.95 0.16
C ASN A 114 -17.71 -9.32 0.62
#